data_3b633e4c7ea03d69df56363e9153ae13
#
_entry.id   3b633e4c7ea03d69df56363e9153ae13
#
_cell.length_a   1.000
_cell.length_b   1.000
_cell.length_c   1.000
_cell.angle_alpha   90.00
_cell.angle_beta   90.00
_cell.angle_gamma   90.00
#
_symmetry.space_group_name_H-M   'P 1'
#
loop_
_entity.id
_entity.type
_entity.pdbx_description
1 polymer ?
#
loop_
_entity_poly.entity_id
_entity_poly.type
_entity_poly.pdbx_seq_one_letter_code
_entity_poly.pdbx_strand_id
1 'polypeptide(L)'
;HPRVRRQRQMCIRDRLHTFEINDEQEDFTRPWLENSPFADKIRFYIGDALELVPHLGVTFDLAFIDGDKRKYIEYYEMTLAHLSEGGYMIADNTLWDGHVLEQPRNTDAQTIGIKAFNDLVAKDERVEKVILPLRDGLTIIRKK
;
A
#
# COMPACT_ATOMS: atom_id res chain seq x y z
N HIS A 1 -26.39 -24.14 -5.38
CA HIS A 1 -25.25 -23.27 -5.77
C HIS A 1 -24.54 -22.67 -4.55
N PRO A 2 -23.75 -23.45 -3.79
CA PRO A 2 -23.10 -22.94 -2.57
C PRO A 2 -21.98 -21.93 -2.85
N ARG A 3 -21.33 -21.97 -4.03
CA ARG A 3 -20.21 -21.07 -4.38
C ARG A 3 -20.63 -19.61 -4.58
N VAL A 4 -21.80 -19.38 -5.16
CA VAL A 4 -22.31 -18.00 -5.39
C VAL A 4 -22.68 -17.31 -4.07
N ARG A 5 -23.17 -18.08 -3.09
CA ARG A 5 -23.54 -17.53 -1.77
C ARG A 5 -22.33 -17.13 -0.94
N ARG A 6 -21.22 -17.91 -1.01
CA ARG A 6 -19.95 -17.54 -0.36
C ARG A 6 -19.30 -16.32 -0.98
N GLN A 7 -19.27 -16.20 -2.30
CA GLN A 7 -18.76 -14.99 -2.98
C GLN A 7 -19.58 -13.73 -2.63
N ARG A 8 -20.91 -13.81 -2.60
CA ARG A 8 -21.75 -12.69 -2.16
C ARG A 8 -21.50 -12.30 -0.71
N GLN A 9 -21.26 -13.25 0.19
CA GLN A 9 -20.96 -12.95 1.58
C GLN A 9 -19.57 -12.33 1.77
N MET A 10 -18.56 -12.71 0.97
CA MET A 10 -17.24 -12.07 0.97
C MET A 10 -17.37 -10.61 0.51
N CYS A 11 -18.02 -10.34 -0.61
CA CYS A 11 -18.20 -8.97 -1.13
C CYS A 11 -18.99 -8.03 -0.19
N ILE A 12 -19.84 -8.56 0.69
CA ILE A 12 -20.62 -7.73 1.65
C ILE A 12 -19.73 -7.23 2.80
N ARG A 13 -18.63 -7.90 3.12
CA ARG A 13 -17.73 -7.55 4.22
C ARG A 13 -16.50 -6.74 3.80
N ASP A 14 -16.26 -6.63 2.50
CA ASP A 14 -15.11 -5.90 1.98
C ASP A 14 -15.18 -4.43 2.39
N ARG A 15 -14.04 -3.89 2.79
CA ARG A 15 -13.85 -2.48 3.12
C ARG A 15 -12.56 -2.00 2.46
N LEU A 16 -12.63 -0.81 1.90
CA LEU A 16 -11.49 -0.08 1.39
C LEU A 16 -11.19 1.07 2.34
N HIS A 17 -9.99 1.08 2.88
CA HIS A 17 -9.43 2.20 3.63
C HIS A 17 -8.44 2.93 2.75
N THR A 18 -8.66 4.21 2.50
CA THR A 18 -7.76 5.03 1.69
C THR A 18 -7.36 6.28 2.45
N PHE A 19 -6.09 6.64 2.34
CA PHE A 19 -5.45 7.70 3.11
C PHE A 19 -4.85 8.73 2.17
N GLU A 20 -5.10 9.99 2.43
CA GLU A 20 -4.55 11.11 1.68
C GLU A 20 -3.96 12.11 2.68
N ILE A 21 -2.67 12.41 2.52
CA ILE A 21 -1.98 13.34 3.41
C ILE A 21 -2.23 14.81 3.03
N ASN A 22 -2.55 15.07 1.76
CA ASN A 22 -2.86 16.40 1.28
C ASN A 22 -4.34 16.72 1.48
N ASP A 23 -4.66 17.55 2.46
CA ASP A 23 -6.02 17.98 2.77
C ASP A 23 -6.70 18.78 1.65
N GLU A 24 -5.92 19.46 0.79
CA GLU A 24 -6.46 20.15 -0.39
C GLU A 24 -7.15 19.19 -1.38
N GLN A 25 -6.81 17.91 -1.36
CA GLN A 25 -7.45 16.89 -2.18
C GLN A 25 -8.82 16.45 -1.65
N GLU A 26 -9.16 16.80 -0.42
CA GLU A 26 -10.41 16.35 0.22
C GLU A 26 -11.64 16.83 -0.55
N ASP A 27 -11.69 18.12 -0.86
CA ASP A 27 -12.84 18.75 -1.53
C ASP A 27 -13.11 18.16 -2.92
N PHE A 28 -12.08 17.67 -3.59
CA PHE A 28 -12.19 17.01 -4.88
C PHE A 28 -12.51 15.52 -4.74
N THR A 29 -11.81 14.82 -3.88
CA THR A 29 -11.87 13.35 -3.79
C THR A 29 -13.12 12.86 -3.06
N ARG A 30 -13.50 13.50 -1.95
CA ARG A 30 -14.61 13.07 -1.10
C ARG A 30 -15.93 12.98 -1.86
N PRO A 31 -16.37 13.98 -2.65
CA PRO A 31 -17.63 13.89 -3.41
C PRO A 31 -17.67 12.73 -4.40
N TRP A 32 -16.53 12.40 -5.03
CA TRP A 32 -16.44 11.25 -5.94
C TRP A 32 -16.63 9.92 -5.21
N LEU A 33 -16.02 9.77 -4.06
CA LEU A 33 -16.13 8.55 -3.24
C LEU A 33 -17.54 8.40 -2.68
N GLU A 34 -18.13 9.48 -2.17
CA GLU A 34 -19.49 9.49 -1.60
C GLU A 34 -20.59 9.24 -2.63
N ASN A 35 -20.39 9.66 -3.87
CA ASN A 35 -21.31 9.38 -4.98
C ASN A 35 -21.04 8.04 -5.68
N SER A 36 -20.02 7.29 -5.25
CA SER A 36 -19.72 5.96 -5.78
C SER A 36 -20.80 4.95 -5.37
N PRO A 37 -21.14 3.97 -6.24
CA PRO A 37 -22.01 2.86 -5.86
C PRO A 37 -21.41 1.97 -4.75
N PHE A 38 -20.15 2.22 -4.35
CA PHE A 38 -19.42 1.54 -3.28
C PHE A 38 -19.15 2.42 -2.06
N ALA A 39 -19.79 3.57 -1.94
CA ALA A 39 -19.57 4.56 -0.88
C ALA A 39 -19.67 3.94 0.54
N ASP A 40 -20.60 3.01 0.74
CA ASP A 40 -20.78 2.30 2.01
C ASP A 40 -19.57 1.44 2.40
N LYS A 41 -18.73 1.06 1.44
CA LYS A 41 -17.54 0.23 1.62
C LYS A 41 -16.25 1.02 1.76
N ILE A 42 -16.25 2.30 1.37
CA ILE A 42 -15.06 3.14 1.36
C ILE A 42 -14.99 3.94 2.66
N ARG A 43 -13.79 3.97 3.24
CA ARG A 43 -13.42 4.83 4.36
C ARG A 43 -12.27 5.70 3.92
N PHE A 44 -12.55 6.98 3.72
CA PHE A 44 -11.58 7.97 3.28
C PHE A 44 -11.09 8.78 4.48
N TYR A 45 -9.78 8.81 4.65
CA TYR A 45 -9.11 9.49 5.76
C TYR A 45 -8.17 10.56 5.21
N ILE A 46 -8.21 11.75 5.82
CA ILE A 46 -7.22 12.79 5.62
C ILE A 46 -6.20 12.71 6.74
N GLY A 47 -4.92 12.56 6.38
CA GLY A 47 -3.79 12.50 7.30
C GLY A 47 -2.75 11.44 6.91
N ASP A 48 -1.66 11.40 7.68
CA ASP A 48 -0.58 10.43 7.45
C ASP A 48 -1.04 9.03 7.84
N ALA A 49 -0.95 8.09 6.90
CA ALA A 49 -1.28 6.69 7.15
C ALA A 49 -0.44 6.07 8.27
N LEU A 50 0.81 6.52 8.44
CA LEU A 50 1.69 6.05 9.53
C LEU A 50 1.13 6.38 10.91
N GLU A 51 0.41 7.49 11.03
CA GLU A 51 -0.23 7.91 12.29
C GLU A 51 -1.61 7.26 12.45
N LEU A 52 -2.39 7.17 11.37
CA LEU A 52 -3.79 6.76 11.44
C LEU A 52 -3.97 5.25 11.55
N VAL A 53 -3.25 4.47 10.72
CA VAL A 53 -3.44 3.00 10.64
C VAL A 53 -3.28 2.29 11.98
N PRO A 54 -2.27 2.60 12.82
CA PRO A 54 -2.11 1.94 14.12
C PRO A 54 -3.30 2.09 15.07
N HIS A 55 -4.12 3.12 14.87
CA HIS A 55 -5.27 3.42 15.72
C HIS A 55 -6.60 2.88 15.19
N LEU A 56 -6.63 2.32 13.98
CA LEU A 56 -7.89 1.83 13.38
C LEU A 56 -8.36 0.50 13.96
N GLY A 57 -7.46 -0.29 14.57
CA GLY A 57 -7.80 -1.61 15.09
C GLY A 57 -8.26 -2.60 14.02
N VAL A 58 -7.78 -2.43 12.78
CA VAL A 58 -8.12 -3.30 11.64
C VAL A 58 -6.90 -4.10 11.19
N THR A 59 -7.17 -5.26 10.59
CA THR A 59 -6.18 -6.08 9.89
C THR A 59 -6.57 -6.09 8.41
N PHE A 60 -5.60 -5.89 7.55
CA PHE A 60 -5.78 -5.84 6.10
C PHE A 60 -5.46 -7.19 5.45
N ASP A 61 -6.18 -7.54 4.40
CA ASP A 61 -5.85 -8.68 3.54
C ASP A 61 -5.03 -8.26 2.32
N LEU A 62 -5.17 -6.99 1.91
CA LEU A 62 -4.43 -6.38 0.83
C LEU A 62 -4.12 -4.93 1.17
N ALA A 63 -2.89 -4.49 0.92
CA ALA A 63 -2.48 -3.10 0.98
C ALA A 63 -1.79 -2.68 -0.32
N PHE A 64 -2.05 -1.45 -0.77
CA PHE A 64 -1.36 -0.82 -1.89
C PHE A 64 -0.59 0.40 -1.37
N ILE A 65 0.72 0.43 -1.58
CA ILE A 65 1.62 1.48 -1.13
C ILE A 65 2.05 2.30 -2.34
N ASP A 66 1.62 3.55 -2.38
CA ASP A 66 2.01 4.55 -3.37
C ASP A 66 2.14 5.92 -2.69
N GLY A 67 3.06 6.01 -1.75
CA GLY A 67 3.32 7.21 -0.97
C GLY A 67 4.70 7.82 -1.25
N ASP A 68 5.15 8.66 -0.33
CA ASP A 68 6.49 9.26 -0.33
C ASP A 68 7.57 8.17 -0.25
N LYS A 69 8.41 8.07 -1.28
CA LYS A 69 9.45 7.03 -1.41
C LYS A 69 10.49 7.08 -0.29
N ARG A 70 10.66 8.24 0.35
CA ARG A 70 11.54 8.40 1.52
C ARG A 70 11.07 7.61 2.74
N LYS A 71 9.75 7.34 2.81
CA LYS A 71 9.06 6.66 3.92
C LYS A 71 8.64 5.22 3.58
N TYR A 72 9.14 4.62 2.49
CA TYR A 72 8.69 3.29 2.05
C TYR A 72 8.99 2.20 3.07
N ILE A 73 10.08 2.30 3.80
CA ILE A 73 10.40 1.34 4.87
C ILE A 73 9.37 1.43 6.00
N GLU A 74 9.04 2.65 6.42
CA GLU A 74 8.05 2.88 7.47
C GLU A 74 6.65 2.40 7.06
N TYR A 75 6.23 2.68 5.81
CA TYR A 75 4.97 2.16 5.28
C TYR A 75 4.98 0.64 5.22
N TYR A 76 6.09 0.03 4.83
CA TYR A 76 6.23 -1.42 4.79
C TYR A 76 6.09 -2.05 6.16
N GLU A 77 6.83 -1.59 7.15
CA GLU A 77 6.80 -2.15 8.50
C GLU A 77 5.43 -1.94 9.16
N MET A 78 4.85 -0.75 9.04
CA MET A 78 3.50 -0.45 9.53
C MET A 78 2.49 -1.38 8.88
N THR A 79 2.53 -1.52 7.55
CA THR A 79 1.60 -2.39 6.81
C THR A 79 1.79 -3.85 7.19
N LEU A 80 3.04 -4.34 7.29
CA LEU A 80 3.33 -5.72 7.66
C LEU A 80 2.80 -6.05 9.07
N ALA A 81 2.85 -5.10 10.00
CA ALA A 81 2.31 -5.26 11.34
C ALA A 81 0.77 -5.43 11.34
N HIS A 82 0.08 -4.82 10.38
CA HIS A 82 -1.38 -4.81 10.26
C HIS A 82 -1.93 -5.71 9.14
N LEU A 83 -1.06 -6.47 8.46
CA LEU A 83 -1.45 -7.40 7.41
C LEU A 83 -1.75 -8.78 8.00
N SER A 84 -2.81 -9.44 7.53
CA SER A 84 -3.13 -10.82 7.89
C SER A 84 -2.05 -11.78 7.39
N GLU A 85 -1.91 -12.94 8.03
CA GLU A 85 -1.09 -14.03 7.53
C GLU A 85 -1.59 -14.46 6.14
N GLY A 86 -0.68 -14.61 5.19
CA GLY A 86 -1.02 -14.87 3.79
C GLY A 86 -1.54 -13.65 3.04
N GLY A 87 -1.71 -12.50 3.68
CA GLY A 87 -2.11 -11.22 3.08
C GLY A 87 -1.05 -10.65 2.15
N TYR A 88 -1.47 -9.75 1.29
CA TYR A 88 -0.61 -9.17 0.24
C TYR A 88 -0.41 -7.68 0.41
N MET A 89 0.77 -7.24 0.04
CA MET A 89 1.15 -5.85 -0.09
C MET A 89 1.68 -5.62 -1.50
N ILE A 90 1.28 -4.55 -2.15
CA ILE A 90 1.78 -4.13 -3.45
C ILE A 90 2.42 -2.76 -3.26
N ALA A 91 3.71 -2.65 -3.56
CA ALA A 91 4.43 -1.39 -3.54
C ALA A 91 4.71 -0.92 -4.96
N ASP A 92 4.28 0.30 -5.28
CA ASP A 92 4.43 0.89 -6.61
C ASP A 92 5.76 1.63 -6.78
N ASN A 93 6.18 1.82 -8.02
CA ASN A 93 7.38 2.55 -8.45
C ASN A 93 8.69 2.00 -7.85
N THR A 94 8.81 0.69 -7.68
CA THR A 94 9.98 0.08 -7.04
C THR A 94 11.20 -0.02 -7.94
N LEU A 95 11.05 0.19 -9.26
CA LEU A 95 12.16 0.36 -10.22
C LEU A 95 12.58 1.82 -10.40
N TRP A 96 11.72 2.77 -10.01
CA TRP A 96 12.00 4.20 -9.96
C TRP A 96 12.68 4.73 -11.23
N ASP A 97 12.02 4.54 -12.36
CA ASP A 97 12.50 4.92 -13.72
C ASP A 97 13.95 4.45 -14.04
N GLY A 98 14.34 3.31 -13.43
CA GLY A 98 15.69 2.74 -13.54
C GLY A 98 16.74 3.34 -12.60
N HIS A 99 16.43 4.42 -11.87
CA HIS A 99 17.38 5.07 -10.96
C HIS A 99 17.87 4.17 -9.82
N VAL A 100 17.13 3.08 -9.54
CA VAL A 100 17.58 2.07 -8.56
C VAL A 100 18.89 1.38 -8.96
N LEU A 101 19.25 1.40 -10.23
CA LEU A 101 20.51 0.83 -10.76
C LEU A 101 21.67 1.83 -10.69
N GLU A 102 21.38 3.11 -10.50
CA GLU A 102 22.39 4.16 -10.46
C GLU A 102 22.92 4.37 -9.03
N GLN A 103 24.07 5.06 -8.94
CA GLN A 103 24.53 5.59 -7.66
C GLN A 103 23.72 6.85 -7.33
N PRO A 104 22.91 6.84 -6.26
CA PRO A 104 22.08 8.01 -5.94
C PRO A 104 22.96 9.19 -5.55
N ARG A 105 22.57 10.39 -5.98
CA ARG A 105 23.17 11.62 -5.50
C ARG A 105 22.77 11.82 -4.02
N ASN A 106 23.63 12.41 -3.21
CA ASN A 106 23.33 12.67 -1.80
C ASN A 106 22.07 13.52 -1.56
N THR A 107 21.62 14.24 -2.57
CA THR A 107 20.39 15.07 -2.52
C THR A 107 19.14 14.34 -3.01
N ASP A 108 19.28 13.13 -3.54
CA ASP A 108 18.16 12.36 -4.07
C ASP A 108 17.58 11.41 -3.01
N ALA A 109 16.86 12.00 -2.07
CA ALA A 109 16.27 11.27 -0.95
C ALA A 109 15.22 10.23 -1.38
N GLN A 110 14.52 10.45 -2.51
CA GLN A 110 13.52 9.50 -3.04
C GLN A 110 14.20 8.22 -3.54
N THR A 111 15.23 8.36 -4.38
CA THR A 111 16.01 7.22 -4.88
C THR A 111 16.69 6.47 -3.72
N ILE A 112 17.25 7.19 -2.74
CA ILE A 112 17.85 6.56 -1.56
C ILE A 112 16.81 5.75 -0.80
N GLY A 113 15.63 6.30 -0.57
CA GLY A 113 14.55 5.63 0.16
C GLY A 113 14.07 4.37 -0.54
N ILE A 114 13.80 4.43 -1.85
CA ILE A 114 13.31 3.26 -2.59
C ILE A 114 14.38 2.16 -2.73
N LYS A 115 15.66 2.52 -2.88
CA LYS A 115 16.75 1.53 -2.88
C LYS A 115 16.86 0.84 -1.52
N ALA A 116 16.81 1.60 -0.44
CA ALA A 116 16.84 1.04 0.91
C ALA A 116 15.65 0.11 1.18
N PHE A 117 14.44 0.48 0.72
CA PHE A 117 13.27 -0.38 0.77
C PHE A 117 13.48 -1.68 -0.01
N ASN A 118 13.95 -1.60 -1.26
CA ASN A 118 14.20 -2.78 -2.09
C ASN A 118 15.21 -3.72 -1.43
N ASP A 119 16.30 -3.18 -0.89
CA ASP A 119 17.35 -3.95 -0.21
C ASP A 119 16.84 -4.62 1.07
N LEU A 120 15.98 -3.94 1.83
CA LEU A 120 15.36 -4.48 3.03
C LEU A 120 14.42 -5.64 2.66
N VAL A 121 13.47 -5.40 1.75
CA VAL A 121 12.49 -6.41 1.35
C VAL A 121 13.19 -7.64 0.74
N ALA A 122 14.25 -7.44 -0.06
CA ALA A 122 14.99 -8.54 -0.66
C ALA A 122 15.54 -9.53 0.38
N LYS A 123 15.88 -9.06 1.58
CA LYS A 123 16.48 -9.85 2.66
C LYS A 123 15.46 -10.31 3.71
N ASP A 124 14.23 -9.79 3.68
CA ASP A 124 13.24 -10.09 4.71
C ASP A 124 12.67 -11.50 4.53
N GLU A 125 12.89 -12.34 5.54
CA GLU A 125 12.41 -13.72 5.57
C GLU A 125 10.96 -13.86 6.03
N ARG A 126 10.36 -12.79 6.57
CA ARG A 126 8.95 -12.76 6.99
C ARG A 126 7.99 -12.81 5.81
N VAL A 127 8.50 -12.58 4.60
CA VAL A 127 7.68 -12.40 3.39
C VAL A 127 8.20 -13.22 2.20
N GLU A 128 7.30 -13.54 1.30
CA GLU A 128 7.59 -13.90 -0.09
C GLU A 128 7.45 -12.65 -0.95
N LYS A 129 8.29 -12.47 -1.95
CA LYS A 129 8.32 -11.26 -2.77
C LYS A 129 8.71 -11.54 -4.20
N VAL A 130 8.16 -10.72 -5.10
CA VAL A 130 8.52 -10.68 -6.52
C VAL A 130 8.37 -9.26 -7.05
N ILE A 131 9.30 -8.82 -7.90
CA ILE A 131 9.19 -7.56 -8.64
C ILE A 131 8.64 -7.88 -10.03
N LEU A 132 7.53 -7.24 -10.38
CA LEU A 132 7.00 -7.23 -11.74
C LEU A 132 7.51 -5.98 -12.45
N PRO A 133 8.21 -6.12 -13.60
CA PRO A 133 8.69 -4.98 -14.40
C PRO A 133 7.54 -4.39 -15.22
N LEU A 134 6.46 -4.00 -14.53
CA LEU A 134 5.31 -3.35 -15.12
C LEU A 134 5.43 -1.84 -14.86
N ARG A 135 5.51 -1.04 -15.94
CA ARG A 135 5.75 0.40 -15.86
C ARG A 135 6.98 0.69 -15.00
N ASP A 136 6.81 1.37 -13.89
CA ASP A 136 7.89 1.77 -12.96
C ASP A 136 8.15 0.74 -11.85
N GLY A 137 7.70 -0.49 -12.07
CA GLY A 137 7.90 -1.64 -11.18
C GLY A 137 6.88 -1.74 -10.06
N LEU A 138 6.30 -2.93 -9.94
CA LEU A 138 5.44 -3.30 -8.81
C LEU A 138 6.12 -4.40 -8.02
N THR A 139 6.38 -4.17 -6.75
CA THR A 139 6.81 -5.25 -5.84
C THR A 139 5.59 -5.83 -5.14
N ILE A 140 5.32 -7.10 -5.42
CA ILE A 140 4.27 -7.87 -4.75
C ILE A 140 4.92 -8.61 -3.59
N ILE A 141 4.38 -8.46 -2.41
CA ILE A 141 4.88 -8.99 -1.15
C ILE A 141 3.75 -9.76 -0.49
N ARG A 142 4.02 -10.99 -0.07
CA ARG A 142 3.08 -11.81 0.69
C ARG A 142 3.64 -12.10 2.07
N LYS A 143 2.88 -11.79 3.10
CA LYS A 143 3.21 -12.18 4.48
C LYS A 143 3.11 -13.70 4.65
N LYS A 144 4.12 -14.31 5.24
CA LYS A 144 4.13 -15.75 5.54
C LYS A 144 3.23 -16.09 6.70
#